data_2f027e5c54be13b7ae17ea33f0789ddd
#
_entry.id   2f027e5c54be13b7ae17ea33f0789ddd
#
_cell.length_a   1.000
_cell.length_b   1.000
_cell.length_c   1.000
_cell.angle_alpha   90.00
_cell.angle_beta   90.00
_cell.angle_gamma   90.00
#
_symmetry.space_group_name_H-M   'P 1'
#
loop_
_entity.id
_entity.type
_entity.pdbx_description
1 polymer ?
#
loop_
_entity_poly.entity_id
_entity_poly.type
_entity_poly.pdbx_seq_one_letter_code
_entity_poly.pdbx_strand_id
1 'polypeptide(L)'
;MDSSVLLYQLVQAGDEVKTISIDYGQRHKKEIIQAKEMAKSLGIEHQVADLTSITHLLSGSALTSPDIEVPEGHYAEDNMKATVVPNRNMILLSVATGWAVSQKFDRVAYAAHSGDHAIYPDCRTEFADILGQAIEMADWQKVSLYRPFVDITKADIAAIGAKIGVPFEKTWSCYKGLDLHCGKCGTCVERREAFHLAGVEDPTEYAPDAPSVEEMVVNQWKIDS
;
A
#
# COMPACT_ATOMS: atom_id res chain seq x y z
N MET A 1 -3.77 1.74 4.11
CA MET A 1 -3.43 1.53 5.54
C MET A 1 -1.95 1.83 5.78
N ASP A 2 -1.03 1.06 5.25
CA ASP A 2 0.40 1.09 5.56
C ASP A 2 1.06 2.46 5.30
N SER A 3 0.86 3.03 4.12
CA SER A 3 1.31 4.39 3.77
C SER A 3 0.68 5.49 4.62
N SER A 4 -0.54 5.27 5.13
CA SER A 4 -1.18 6.21 6.07
C SER A 4 -0.50 6.20 7.43
N VAL A 5 -0.12 5.02 7.92
CA VAL A 5 0.65 4.89 9.17
C VAL A 5 2.02 5.56 9.02
N LEU A 6 2.70 5.33 7.90
CA LEU A 6 3.98 5.99 7.61
C LEU A 6 3.83 7.52 7.57
N LEU A 7 2.79 8.04 6.92
CA LEU A 7 2.52 9.47 6.85
C LEU A 7 2.35 10.07 8.26
N TYR A 8 1.52 9.46 9.09
CA TYR A 8 1.29 9.93 10.47
C TYR A 8 2.56 9.88 11.32
N GLN A 9 3.37 8.82 11.15
CA GLN A 9 4.63 8.68 11.86
C GLN A 9 5.62 9.80 11.51
N LEU A 10 5.76 10.13 10.22
CA LEU A 10 6.64 11.21 9.76
C LEU A 10 6.15 12.58 10.26
N VAL A 11 4.86 12.83 10.17
CA VAL A 11 4.27 14.10 10.68
C VAL A 11 4.48 14.26 12.17
N GLN A 12 4.27 13.19 12.95
CA GLN A 12 4.52 13.25 14.41
C GLN A 12 5.99 13.39 14.77
N ALA A 13 6.89 12.90 13.92
CA ALA A 13 8.33 13.12 14.07
C ALA A 13 8.75 14.59 13.80
N GLY A 14 7.86 15.39 13.23
CA GLY A 14 8.13 16.78 12.87
C GLY A 14 8.81 16.94 11.51
N ASP A 15 8.79 15.91 10.67
CA ASP A 15 9.32 15.98 9.31
C ASP A 15 8.45 16.92 8.44
N GLU A 16 9.08 17.66 7.53
CA GLU A 16 8.37 18.31 6.42
C GLU A 16 7.99 17.23 5.41
N VAL A 17 6.68 17.08 5.15
CA VAL A 17 6.17 15.99 4.31
C VAL A 17 5.34 16.54 3.16
N LYS A 18 5.54 15.99 1.97
CA LYS A 18 4.62 16.05 0.84
C LYS A 18 4.23 14.64 0.44
N THR A 19 3.04 14.46 -0.10
CA THR A 19 2.57 13.13 -0.51
C THR A 19 2.28 13.09 -2.01
N ILE A 20 2.55 11.94 -2.62
CA ILE A 20 2.24 11.68 -4.02
C ILE A 20 1.46 10.36 -4.15
N SER A 21 0.38 10.39 -4.89
CA SER A 21 -0.28 9.20 -5.43
C SER A 21 0.00 9.09 -6.92
N ILE A 22 0.05 7.87 -7.42
CA ILE A 22 0.30 7.63 -8.84
C ILE A 22 -0.89 6.89 -9.43
N ASP A 23 -1.51 7.51 -10.42
CA ASP A 23 -2.55 6.91 -11.24
C ASP A 23 -1.88 6.21 -12.42
N TYR A 24 -1.72 4.88 -12.32
CA TYR A 24 -1.13 4.05 -13.39
C TYR A 24 -2.22 3.27 -14.16
N GLY A 25 -3.51 3.65 -14.00
CA GLY A 25 -4.64 2.98 -14.59
C GLY A 25 -5.13 1.79 -13.77
N GLN A 26 -4.92 1.81 -12.45
CA GLN A 26 -5.47 0.78 -11.55
C GLN A 26 -6.99 0.74 -11.60
N ARG A 27 -7.54 -0.45 -11.36
CA ARG A 27 -8.97 -0.78 -11.47
C ARG A 27 -9.91 0.21 -10.79
N HIS A 28 -9.50 0.80 -9.67
CA HIS A 28 -10.27 1.83 -8.96
C HIS A 28 -9.36 2.90 -8.36
N LYS A 29 -9.95 4.07 -8.07
CA LYS A 29 -9.21 5.23 -7.58
C LYS A 29 -9.53 5.60 -6.13
N LYS A 30 -10.23 4.76 -5.39
CA LYS A 30 -10.63 5.05 -4.00
C LYS A 30 -9.44 5.31 -3.10
N GLU A 31 -8.35 4.55 -3.26
CA GLU A 31 -7.12 4.77 -2.51
C GLU A 31 -6.49 6.15 -2.76
N ILE A 32 -6.55 6.65 -4.00
CA ILE A 32 -6.05 7.99 -4.35
C ILE A 32 -6.92 9.07 -3.70
N ILE A 33 -8.24 8.89 -3.72
CA ILE A 33 -9.19 9.82 -3.09
C ILE A 33 -8.93 9.89 -1.58
N GLN A 34 -8.82 8.73 -0.91
CA GLN A 34 -8.56 8.65 0.52
C GLN A 34 -7.20 9.24 0.90
N ALA A 35 -6.16 8.98 0.10
CA ALA A 35 -4.84 9.56 0.31
C ALA A 35 -4.87 11.10 0.23
N LYS A 36 -5.60 11.65 -0.74
CA LYS A 36 -5.78 13.10 -0.90
C LYS A 36 -6.53 13.72 0.28
N GLU A 37 -7.61 13.08 0.73
CA GLU A 37 -8.39 13.57 1.87
C GLU A 37 -7.59 13.51 3.18
N MET A 38 -6.82 12.45 3.37
CA MET A 38 -5.94 12.30 4.53
C MET A 38 -4.84 13.38 4.55
N ALA A 39 -4.15 13.60 3.44
CA ALA A 39 -3.15 14.66 3.33
C ALA A 39 -3.77 16.04 3.62
N LYS A 40 -4.96 16.31 3.05
CA LYS A 40 -5.71 17.54 3.30
C LYS A 40 -6.06 17.72 4.78
N SER A 41 -6.45 16.66 5.48
CA SER A 41 -6.79 16.73 6.91
C SER A 41 -5.58 17.07 7.80
N LEU A 42 -4.38 16.76 7.33
CA LEU A 42 -3.11 17.07 7.99
C LEU A 42 -2.48 18.37 7.49
N GLY A 43 -3.11 19.09 6.56
CA GLY A 43 -2.56 20.30 5.96
C GLY A 43 -1.35 20.07 5.05
N ILE A 44 -1.21 18.88 4.50
CA ILE A 44 -0.07 18.42 3.68
C ILE A 44 -0.41 18.54 2.19
N GLU A 45 0.56 19.01 1.41
CA GLU A 45 0.45 19.03 -0.05
C GLU A 45 0.40 17.60 -0.60
N HIS A 46 -0.58 17.35 -1.47
CA HIS A 46 -0.76 16.08 -2.16
C HIS A 46 -0.76 16.26 -3.67
N GLN A 47 0.06 15.51 -4.36
CA GLN A 47 0.10 15.47 -5.82
C GLN A 47 -0.41 14.12 -6.35
N VAL A 48 -0.95 14.14 -7.56
CA VAL A 48 -1.29 12.93 -8.30
C VAL A 48 -0.52 12.95 -9.61
N ALA A 49 0.36 11.98 -9.79
CA ALA A 49 1.06 11.77 -11.07
C ALA A 49 0.21 10.84 -11.95
N ASP A 50 -0.14 11.32 -13.15
CA ASP A 50 -0.91 10.55 -14.13
C ASP A 50 0.04 9.77 -15.06
N LEU A 51 0.06 8.45 -14.91
CA LEU A 51 0.75 7.49 -15.77
C LEU A 51 -0.22 6.63 -16.58
N THR A 52 -1.48 7.05 -16.75
CA THR A 52 -2.49 6.26 -17.48
C THR A 52 -2.11 6.00 -18.94
N SER A 53 -1.29 6.87 -19.53
CA SER A 53 -0.77 6.69 -20.89
C SER A 53 0.10 5.44 -21.08
N ILE A 54 0.71 4.92 -20.00
CA ILE A 54 1.55 3.71 -20.04
C ILE A 54 0.86 2.47 -19.49
N THR A 55 -0.40 2.54 -19.07
CA THR A 55 -1.14 1.40 -18.50
C THR A 55 -1.11 0.17 -19.39
N HIS A 56 -1.21 0.37 -20.71
CA HIS A 56 -1.16 -0.72 -21.69
C HIS A 56 0.17 -1.50 -21.69
N LEU A 57 1.25 -0.90 -21.19
CA LEU A 57 2.55 -1.57 -21.01
C LEU A 57 2.60 -2.37 -19.70
N LEU A 58 1.66 -2.13 -18.77
CA LEU A 58 1.58 -2.77 -17.45
C LEU A 58 0.41 -3.77 -17.39
N SER A 59 0.02 -4.34 -18.52
CA SER A 59 -1.06 -5.31 -18.63
C SER A 59 -0.69 -6.67 -18.02
N GLY A 60 -1.71 -7.53 -17.81
CA GLY A 60 -1.54 -8.89 -17.28
C GLY A 60 -1.71 -9.03 -15.77
N SER A 61 -2.10 -7.96 -15.08
CA SER A 61 -2.47 -7.99 -13.66
C SER A 61 -3.96 -7.78 -13.47
N ALA A 62 -4.54 -8.45 -12.47
CA ALA A 62 -5.91 -8.22 -12.03
C ALA A 62 -6.18 -6.76 -11.58
N LEU A 63 -5.12 -6.00 -11.30
CA LEU A 63 -5.23 -4.60 -10.89
C LEU A 63 -5.23 -3.60 -12.06
N THR A 64 -4.79 -4.02 -13.25
CA THR A 64 -4.73 -3.17 -14.45
C THR A 64 -5.54 -3.70 -15.62
N SER A 65 -5.98 -4.96 -15.58
CA SER A 65 -6.72 -5.63 -16.65
C SER A 65 -8.11 -6.01 -16.14
N PRO A 66 -9.18 -5.39 -16.67
CA PRO A 66 -10.55 -5.65 -16.19
C PRO A 66 -11.02 -7.08 -16.41
N ASP A 67 -10.46 -7.76 -17.42
CA ASP A 67 -10.82 -9.14 -17.77
C ASP A 67 -10.22 -10.20 -16.82
N ILE A 68 -9.30 -9.81 -15.93
CA ILE A 68 -8.71 -10.70 -14.93
C ILE A 68 -9.40 -10.44 -13.60
N GLU A 69 -10.01 -11.46 -13.02
CA GLU A 69 -10.66 -11.34 -11.72
C GLU A 69 -9.65 -11.12 -10.59
N VAL A 70 -10.04 -10.32 -9.60
CA VAL A 70 -9.26 -10.13 -8.38
C VAL A 70 -9.41 -11.38 -7.52
N PRO A 71 -8.32 -12.10 -7.22
CA PRO A 71 -8.38 -13.33 -6.46
C PRO A 71 -8.87 -13.08 -5.02
N GLU A 72 -9.53 -14.09 -4.49
CA GLU A 72 -9.93 -14.17 -3.08
C GLU A 72 -9.01 -15.16 -2.35
N GLY A 73 -8.89 -15.01 -1.03
CA GLY A 73 -8.09 -15.91 -0.20
C GLY A 73 -6.98 -15.20 0.56
N HIS A 74 -6.11 -16.01 1.16
CA HIS A 74 -5.00 -15.50 1.97
C HIS A 74 -3.95 -14.81 1.10
N TYR A 75 -3.41 -13.70 1.60
CA TYR A 75 -2.51 -12.82 0.86
C TYR A 75 -1.22 -13.51 0.36
N ALA A 76 -0.75 -14.55 1.05
CA ALA A 76 0.46 -15.29 0.66
C ALA A 76 0.19 -16.46 -0.31
N GLU A 77 -1.05 -16.66 -0.78
CA GLU A 77 -1.38 -17.74 -1.71
C GLU A 77 -0.89 -17.43 -3.12
N ASP A 78 -0.53 -18.48 -3.85
CA ASP A 78 0.03 -18.37 -5.21
C ASP A 78 -0.88 -17.66 -6.22
N ASN A 79 -2.22 -17.75 -6.05
CA ASN A 79 -3.20 -17.05 -6.87
C ASN A 79 -3.06 -15.52 -6.79
N MET A 80 -2.51 -14.99 -5.67
CA MET A 80 -2.24 -13.57 -5.50
C MET A 80 -1.20 -13.02 -6.47
N LYS A 81 -0.39 -13.87 -7.11
CA LYS A 81 0.51 -13.47 -8.20
C LYS A 81 -0.22 -12.79 -9.36
N ALA A 82 -1.52 -13.07 -9.55
CA ALA A 82 -2.35 -12.38 -10.53
C ALA A 82 -2.52 -10.87 -10.22
N THR A 83 -2.23 -10.41 -9.00
CA THR A 83 -2.30 -9.00 -8.62
C THR A 83 -0.98 -8.25 -8.83
N VAL A 84 0.09 -8.94 -9.21
CA VAL A 84 1.40 -8.31 -9.44
C VAL A 84 1.33 -7.46 -10.70
N VAL A 85 1.50 -6.15 -10.55
CA VAL A 85 1.67 -5.22 -11.69
C VAL A 85 3.15 -5.20 -12.04
N PRO A 86 3.52 -5.44 -13.33
CA PRO A 86 4.92 -5.52 -13.71
C PRO A 86 5.74 -4.31 -13.28
N ASN A 87 6.80 -4.54 -12.49
CA ASN A 87 7.80 -3.54 -12.11
C ASN A 87 7.21 -2.27 -11.43
N ARG A 88 6.05 -2.41 -10.78
CA ARG A 88 5.27 -1.27 -10.29
C ARG A 88 6.06 -0.38 -9.34
N ASN A 89 6.62 -0.94 -8.26
CA ASN A 89 7.27 -0.13 -7.23
C ASN A 89 8.53 0.58 -7.75
N MET A 90 9.29 -0.02 -8.68
CA MET A 90 10.40 0.68 -9.33
C MET A 90 9.91 1.91 -10.10
N ILE A 91 8.83 1.79 -10.89
CA ILE A 91 8.25 2.91 -11.65
C ILE A 91 7.76 4.00 -10.69
N LEU A 92 6.97 3.64 -9.69
CA LEU A 92 6.39 4.59 -8.74
C LEU A 92 7.48 5.33 -7.96
N LEU A 93 8.47 4.62 -7.45
CA LEU A 93 9.57 5.19 -6.68
C LEU A 93 10.49 6.07 -7.55
N SER A 94 10.68 5.72 -8.83
CA SER A 94 11.44 6.57 -9.76
C SER A 94 10.73 7.90 -10.01
N VAL A 95 9.41 7.91 -10.19
CA VAL A 95 8.62 9.13 -10.34
C VAL A 95 8.68 9.97 -9.05
N ALA A 96 8.47 9.33 -7.90
CA ALA A 96 8.54 10.01 -6.60
C ALA A 96 9.93 10.61 -6.34
N THR A 97 11.00 9.91 -6.73
CA THR A 97 12.38 10.40 -6.61
C THR A 97 12.61 11.65 -7.47
N GLY A 98 12.17 11.62 -8.74
CA GLY A 98 12.30 12.79 -9.62
C GLY A 98 11.55 14.00 -9.05
N TRP A 99 10.36 13.77 -8.45
CA TRP A 99 9.63 14.85 -7.79
C TRP A 99 10.33 15.33 -6.51
N ALA A 100 10.86 14.44 -5.68
CA ALA A 100 11.63 14.79 -4.49
C ALA A 100 12.83 15.69 -4.83
N VAL A 101 13.61 15.32 -5.88
CA VAL A 101 14.72 16.15 -6.39
C VAL A 101 14.23 17.54 -6.79
N SER A 102 13.15 17.61 -7.58
CA SER A 102 12.59 18.89 -8.06
C SER A 102 12.10 19.80 -6.93
N GLN A 103 11.64 19.21 -5.83
CA GLN A 103 11.14 19.89 -4.63
C GLN A 103 12.21 20.08 -3.54
N LYS A 104 13.45 19.62 -3.78
CA LYS A 104 14.59 19.70 -2.85
C LYS A 104 14.40 18.91 -1.55
N PHE A 105 13.65 17.81 -1.60
CA PHE A 105 13.57 16.85 -0.52
C PHE A 105 14.77 15.90 -0.55
N ASP A 106 15.21 15.46 0.61
CA ASP A 106 16.35 14.55 0.80
C ASP A 106 15.95 13.09 0.94
N ARG A 107 14.62 12.81 1.03
CA ARG A 107 14.09 11.46 1.21
C ARG A 107 12.85 11.21 0.36
N VAL A 108 12.74 9.96 -0.12
CA VAL A 108 11.49 9.35 -0.59
C VAL A 108 11.14 8.23 0.36
N ALA A 109 9.87 8.15 0.80
CA ALA A 109 9.40 7.15 1.74
C ALA A 109 8.32 6.26 1.12
N TYR A 110 8.37 4.95 1.40
CA TYR A 110 7.31 4.02 1.04
C TYR A 110 7.13 2.93 2.11
N ALA A 111 5.94 2.32 2.15
CA ALA A 111 5.48 1.49 3.23
C ALA A 111 5.35 0.00 2.84
N ALA A 112 6.29 -0.53 2.04
CA ALA A 112 6.39 -1.98 1.84
C ALA A 112 6.71 -2.65 3.18
N HIS A 113 6.18 -3.84 3.40
CA HIS A 113 6.34 -4.59 4.65
C HIS A 113 6.63 -6.08 4.39
N SER A 114 7.01 -6.82 5.43
CA SER A 114 7.46 -8.21 5.30
C SER A 114 6.40 -9.15 4.71
N GLY A 115 5.11 -8.91 4.93
CA GLY A 115 4.00 -9.68 4.35
C GLY A 115 3.96 -9.63 2.82
N ASP A 116 4.43 -8.54 2.21
CA ASP A 116 4.48 -8.37 0.75
C ASP A 116 5.52 -9.29 0.09
N HIS A 117 6.55 -9.73 0.82
CA HIS A 117 7.72 -10.41 0.27
C HIS A 117 7.42 -11.74 -0.42
N ALA A 118 6.34 -12.43 -0.02
CA ALA A 118 5.95 -13.71 -0.59
C ALA A 118 5.52 -13.56 -2.06
N ILE A 119 4.80 -12.49 -2.38
CA ILE A 119 4.13 -12.28 -3.67
C ILE A 119 4.80 -11.21 -4.52
N TYR A 120 5.29 -10.12 -3.89
CA TYR A 120 5.82 -8.94 -4.60
C TYR A 120 7.34 -8.85 -4.46
N PRO A 121 8.11 -9.27 -5.49
CA PRO A 121 9.58 -9.19 -5.43
C PRO A 121 10.11 -7.77 -5.22
N ASP A 122 9.38 -6.77 -5.72
CA ASP A 122 9.69 -5.35 -5.63
C ASP A 122 9.28 -4.69 -4.29
N CYS A 123 8.91 -5.51 -3.29
CA CYS A 123 8.73 -5.11 -1.90
C CYS A 123 9.81 -5.68 -0.96
N ARG A 124 10.68 -6.56 -1.46
CA ARG A 124 11.69 -7.24 -0.64
C ARG A 124 12.82 -6.31 -0.21
N THR A 125 13.47 -6.66 0.90
CA THR A 125 14.58 -5.89 1.47
C THR A 125 15.72 -5.69 0.47
N GLU A 126 16.13 -6.76 -0.24
CA GLU A 126 17.21 -6.70 -1.22
C GLU A 126 16.89 -5.77 -2.40
N PHE A 127 15.62 -5.78 -2.88
CA PHE A 127 15.18 -4.86 -3.90
C PHE A 127 15.26 -3.41 -3.40
N ALA A 128 14.75 -3.15 -2.20
CA ALA A 128 14.73 -1.82 -1.60
C ALA A 128 16.14 -1.27 -1.35
N ASP A 129 17.08 -2.13 -0.93
CA ASP A 129 18.48 -1.75 -0.72
C ASP A 129 19.16 -1.36 -2.02
N ILE A 130 19.01 -2.17 -3.07
CA ILE A 130 19.63 -1.91 -4.37
C ILE A 130 19.00 -0.66 -5.02
N LEU A 131 17.67 -0.53 -4.96
CA LEU A 131 16.99 0.65 -5.48
C LEU A 131 17.40 1.92 -4.71
N GLY A 132 17.54 1.84 -3.38
CA GLY A 132 18.02 2.94 -2.55
C GLY A 132 19.40 3.42 -2.98
N GLN A 133 20.33 2.50 -3.22
CA GLN A 133 21.65 2.83 -3.75
C GLN A 133 21.57 3.50 -5.14
N ALA A 134 20.72 2.98 -6.03
CA ALA A 134 20.52 3.56 -7.36
C ALA A 134 19.95 4.98 -7.27
N ILE A 135 18.97 5.22 -6.39
CA ILE A 135 18.38 6.53 -6.13
C ILE A 135 19.45 7.53 -5.67
N GLU A 136 20.30 7.15 -4.71
CA GLU A 136 21.38 8.01 -4.21
C GLU A 136 22.41 8.40 -5.29
N MET A 137 22.55 7.58 -6.31
CA MET A 137 23.48 7.80 -7.41
C MET A 137 22.87 8.53 -8.60
N ALA A 138 21.54 8.64 -8.67
CA ALA A 138 20.82 9.05 -9.88
C ALA A 138 20.90 10.56 -10.16
N ASP A 139 21.19 11.40 -9.17
CA ASP A 139 21.22 12.85 -9.32
C ASP A 139 22.34 13.50 -8.48
N TRP A 140 22.64 14.77 -8.78
CA TRP A 140 23.55 15.60 -7.98
C TRP A 140 22.99 15.88 -6.59
N GLN A 141 21.67 16.09 -6.47
CA GLN A 141 20.99 16.15 -5.20
C GLN A 141 20.78 14.73 -4.67
N LYS A 142 21.35 14.44 -3.51
CA LYS A 142 21.21 13.13 -2.88
C LYS A 142 19.83 12.97 -2.28
N VAL A 143 19.13 11.91 -2.68
CA VAL A 143 17.87 11.48 -2.12
C VAL A 143 18.04 10.07 -1.58
N SER A 144 17.61 9.80 -0.38
CA SER A 144 17.62 8.46 0.21
C SER A 144 16.24 7.80 0.16
N LEU A 145 16.20 6.47 0.13
CA LEU A 145 14.96 5.69 0.19
C LEU A 145 14.67 5.31 1.65
N TYR A 146 13.62 5.88 2.24
CA TYR A 146 13.16 5.57 3.59
C TYR A 146 12.07 4.51 3.57
N ARG A 147 12.33 3.36 4.21
CA ARG A 147 11.50 2.16 4.15
C ARG A 147 11.36 1.48 5.53
N PRO A 148 10.79 2.16 6.53
CA PRO A 148 10.86 1.72 7.92
C PRO A 148 10.09 0.44 8.22
N PHE A 149 9.20 0.00 7.32
CA PHE A 149 8.32 -1.14 7.54
C PHE A 149 8.77 -2.41 6.82
N VAL A 150 9.83 -2.35 6.01
CA VAL A 150 10.20 -3.44 5.11
C VAL A 150 10.43 -4.79 5.82
N ASP A 151 10.89 -4.75 7.06
CA ASP A 151 11.22 -5.94 7.86
C ASP A 151 10.20 -6.24 8.99
N ILE A 152 9.12 -5.46 9.10
CA ILE A 152 8.07 -5.67 10.10
C ILE A 152 6.79 -6.19 9.48
N THR A 153 5.91 -6.76 10.29
CA THR A 153 4.63 -7.31 9.84
C THR A 153 3.56 -6.23 9.70
N LYS A 154 2.51 -6.53 8.96
CA LYS A 154 1.34 -5.64 8.87
C LYS A 154 0.63 -5.51 10.22
N ALA A 155 0.70 -6.52 11.09
CA ALA A 155 0.19 -6.43 12.46
C ALA A 155 0.97 -5.39 13.28
N ASP A 156 2.30 -5.34 13.15
CA ASP A 156 3.11 -4.31 13.79
C ASP A 156 2.72 -2.91 13.29
N ILE A 157 2.47 -2.77 11.98
CA ILE A 157 2.01 -1.50 11.39
C ILE A 157 0.65 -1.11 11.96
N ALA A 158 -0.30 -2.05 12.09
CA ALA A 158 -1.61 -1.79 12.70
C ALA A 158 -1.46 -1.32 14.15
N ALA A 159 -0.62 -1.98 14.94
CA ALA A 159 -0.34 -1.60 16.32
C ALA A 159 0.32 -0.21 16.43
N ILE A 160 1.30 0.09 15.57
CA ILE A 160 1.92 1.42 15.49
C ILE A 160 0.87 2.46 15.15
N GLY A 161 0.06 2.23 14.11
CA GLY A 161 -0.96 3.17 13.66
C GLY A 161 -2.02 3.45 14.73
N ALA A 162 -2.49 2.44 15.45
CA ALA A 162 -3.41 2.61 16.57
C ALA A 162 -2.80 3.48 17.68
N LYS A 163 -1.55 3.23 18.03
CA LYS A 163 -0.83 3.98 19.07
C LYS A 163 -0.67 5.46 18.71
N ILE A 164 -0.49 5.79 17.44
CA ILE A 164 -0.29 7.16 16.96
C ILE A 164 -1.58 7.81 16.45
N GLY A 165 -2.73 7.16 16.60
CA GLY A 165 -4.04 7.73 16.30
C GLY A 165 -4.36 7.86 14.81
N VAL A 166 -3.92 6.90 13.98
CA VAL A 166 -4.28 6.87 12.56
C VAL A 166 -5.77 6.59 12.42
N PRO A 167 -6.54 7.40 11.67
CA PRO A 167 -7.96 7.17 11.43
C PRO A 167 -8.14 6.04 10.40
N PHE A 168 -8.08 4.80 10.86
CA PHE A 168 -8.11 3.62 9.99
C PHE A 168 -9.41 3.49 9.18
N GLU A 169 -10.52 4.00 9.67
CA GLU A 169 -11.80 4.09 8.97
C GLU A 169 -11.71 4.94 7.67
N LYS A 170 -10.71 5.82 7.58
CA LYS A 170 -10.42 6.66 6.40
C LYS A 170 -9.36 6.06 5.49
N THR A 171 -8.98 4.80 5.68
CA THR A 171 -7.99 4.13 4.84
C THR A 171 -8.65 3.11 3.92
N TRP A 172 -8.15 2.96 2.70
CA TRP A 172 -8.66 2.00 1.73
C TRP A 172 -7.62 0.92 1.44
N SER A 173 -8.05 -0.35 1.43
CA SER A 173 -7.17 -1.51 1.11
C SER A 173 -7.76 -2.41 0.00
N CYS A 174 -9.08 -2.49 -0.14
CA CYS A 174 -9.75 -3.45 -1.02
C CYS A 174 -9.40 -3.28 -2.49
N TYR A 175 -8.95 -4.35 -3.14
CA TYR A 175 -8.62 -4.38 -4.57
C TYR A 175 -9.84 -4.35 -5.50
N LYS A 176 -11.03 -4.75 -5.03
CA LYS A 176 -12.26 -4.77 -5.85
C LYS A 176 -12.86 -3.37 -6.09
N GLY A 177 -12.56 -2.40 -5.22
CA GLY A 177 -13.01 -1.01 -5.40
C GLY A 177 -14.53 -0.79 -5.30
N LEU A 178 -15.27 -1.69 -4.67
CA LEU A 178 -16.72 -1.58 -4.43
C LEU A 178 -17.03 -0.50 -3.38
N ASP A 179 -18.29 -0.28 -3.05
CA ASP A 179 -18.67 0.74 -2.07
C ASP A 179 -18.11 0.46 -0.68
N LEU A 180 -18.13 -0.78 -0.26
CA LEU A 180 -17.52 -1.29 0.96
C LEU A 180 -16.30 -2.16 0.62
N HIS A 181 -15.47 -2.44 1.62
CA HIS A 181 -14.42 -3.45 1.48
C HIS A 181 -15.06 -4.83 1.29
N CYS A 182 -14.62 -5.62 0.30
CA CYS A 182 -15.23 -6.92 0.02
C CYS A 182 -15.02 -7.97 1.13
N GLY A 183 -14.02 -7.79 1.99
CA GLY A 183 -13.68 -8.73 3.07
C GLY A 183 -13.02 -10.04 2.64
N LYS A 184 -12.87 -10.30 1.33
CA LYS A 184 -12.45 -11.60 0.77
C LYS A 184 -11.19 -11.55 -0.09
N CYS A 185 -10.89 -10.41 -0.76
CA CYS A 185 -9.65 -10.29 -1.54
C CYS A 185 -8.42 -10.29 -0.63
N GLY A 186 -7.26 -10.66 -1.16
CA GLY A 186 -6.04 -10.82 -0.38
C GLY A 186 -5.74 -9.68 0.58
N THR A 187 -5.85 -8.42 0.12
CA THR A 187 -5.61 -7.26 0.98
C THR A 187 -6.67 -7.03 2.05
N CYS A 188 -7.92 -7.46 1.84
CA CYS A 188 -8.95 -7.43 2.89
C CYS A 188 -8.68 -8.50 3.94
N VAL A 189 -8.32 -9.72 3.52
CA VAL A 189 -7.96 -10.81 4.42
C VAL A 189 -6.75 -10.42 5.26
N GLU A 190 -5.67 -9.97 4.63
CA GLU A 190 -4.46 -9.53 5.32
C GLU A 190 -4.70 -8.37 6.28
N ARG A 191 -5.54 -7.39 5.88
CA ARG A 191 -5.91 -6.29 6.79
C ARG A 191 -6.58 -6.82 8.05
N ARG A 192 -7.59 -7.67 7.92
CA ARG A 192 -8.35 -8.21 9.07
C ARG A 192 -7.47 -9.09 9.96
N GLU A 193 -6.60 -9.91 9.37
CA GLU A 193 -5.60 -10.68 10.08
C GLU A 193 -4.65 -9.77 10.87
N ALA A 194 -4.14 -8.71 10.24
CA ALA A 194 -3.22 -7.77 10.87
C ALA A 194 -3.85 -7.09 12.10
N PHE A 195 -5.11 -6.62 12.01
CA PHE A 195 -5.81 -6.03 13.15
C PHE A 195 -6.06 -7.05 14.25
N HIS A 196 -6.48 -8.27 13.89
CA HIS A 196 -6.68 -9.35 14.85
C HIS A 196 -5.39 -9.70 15.61
N LEU A 197 -4.28 -9.90 14.90
CA LEU A 197 -2.99 -10.23 15.49
C LEU A 197 -2.41 -9.08 16.32
N ALA A 198 -2.69 -7.84 15.94
CA ALA A 198 -2.30 -6.64 16.69
C ALA A 198 -3.14 -6.43 17.96
N GLY A 199 -4.26 -7.14 18.12
CA GLY A 199 -5.22 -6.89 19.20
C GLY A 199 -5.88 -5.51 19.11
N VAL A 200 -6.01 -4.97 17.90
CA VAL A 200 -6.59 -3.65 17.60
C VAL A 200 -7.93 -3.87 16.89
N GLU A 201 -8.93 -3.08 17.25
CA GLU A 201 -10.22 -3.10 16.54
C GLU A 201 -10.06 -2.55 15.12
N ASP A 202 -10.57 -3.28 14.11
CA ASP A 202 -10.62 -2.80 12.73
C ASP A 202 -11.92 -2.01 12.49
N PRO A 203 -11.85 -0.68 12.33
CA PRO A 203 -13.05 0.15 12.14
C PRO A 203 -13.59 0.11 10.71
N THR A 204 -13.08 -0.79 9.87
CA THR A 204 -13.46 -0.88 8.47
C THR A 204 -14.85 -1.50 8.29
N GLU A 205 -15.67 -0.88 7.47
CA GLU A 205 -16.94 -1.47 7.03
C GLU A 205 -16.70 -2.45 5.88
N TYR A 206 -17.19 -3.67 6.06
CA TYR A 206 -17.11 -4.74 5.08
C TYR A 206 -18.47 -5.05 4.46
N ALA A 207 -18.45 -5.64 3.26
CA ALA A 207 -19.66 -6.09 2.57
C ALA A 207 -20.43 -7.11 3.45
N PRO A 208 -21.78 -7.15 3.36
CA PRO A 208 -22.60 -8.02 4.21
C PRO A 208 -22.30 -9.52 4.05
N ASP A 209 -21.73 -9.92 2.91
CA ASP A 209 -21.34 -11.30 2.60
C ASP A 209 -19.88 -11.60 2.94
N ALA A 210 -19.17 -10.68 3.61
CA ALA A 210 -17.83 -10.93 4.11
C ALA A 210 -17.89 -11.94 5.28
N PRO A 211 -17.01 -12.95 5.32
CA PRO A 211 -16.94 -13.89 6.45
C PRO A 211 -16.61 -13.11 7.75
N SER A 212 -17.04 -13.62 8.90
CA SER A 212 -16.65 -13.05 10.19
C SER A 212 -15.17 -13.29 10.49
N VAL A 213 -14.59 -12.53 11.44
CA VAL A 213 -13.19 -12.74 11.85
C VAL A 213 -13.02 -14.12 12.48
N GLU A 214 -14.01 -14.58 13.25
CA GLU A 214 -14.03 -15.90 13.90
C GLU A 214 -14.00 -17.03 12.85
N GLU A 215 -14.79 -16.92 11.78
CA GLU A 215 -14.76 -17.88 10.66
C GLU A 215 -13.40 -17.89 9.97
N MET A 216 -12.82 -16.71 9.72
CA MET A 216 -11.51 -16.60 9.09
C MET A 216 -10.39 -17.20 9.97
N VAL A 217 -10.43 -17.00 11.28
CA VAL A 217 -9.47 -17.60 12.23
C VAL A 217 -9.58 -19.13 12.21
N VAL A 218 -10.80 -19.67 12.25
CA VAL A 218 -11.05 -21.13 12.19
C VAL A 218 -10.50 -21.70 10.87
N ASN A 219 -10.69 -21.00 9.76
CA ASN A 219 -10.23 -21.40 8.43
C ASN A 219 -8.77 -21.00 8.13
N GLN A 220 -8.02 -20.56 9.15
CA GLN A 220 -6.62 -20.12 8.99
C GLN A 220 -6.48 -19.04 7.89
N TRP A 221 -7.41 -18.07 7.89
CA TRP A 221 -7.49 -16.96 6.96
C TRP A 221 -7.69 -17.35 5.48
N LYS A 222 -8.06 -18.59 5.21
CA LYS A 222 -8.43 -19.05 3.87
C LYS A 222 -9.89 -18.73 3.60
N ILE A 223 -10.18 -18.38 2.36
CA ILE A 223 -11.54 -18.18 1.86
C ILE A 223 -11.92 -19.41 1.04
N ASP A 224 -12.95 -20.12 1.47
CA ASP A 224 -13.50 -21.23 0.68
C ASP A 224 -14.13 -20.67 -0.60
N SER A 225 -13.69 -21.17 -1.74
CA SER A 225 -14.16 -20.78 -3.08
C SER A 225 -15.41 -21.51 -3.48
#